data_781ffed385ca5cb4ed0b5760bec41e18
#
_entry.id   781ffed385ca5cb4ed0b5760bec41e18
#
_cell.length_a   1.000
_cell.length_b   1.000
_cell.length_c   1.000
_cell.angle_alpha   90.00
_cell.angle_beta   90.00
_cell.angle_gamma   90.00
#
_symmetry.space_group_name_H-M   'P 1'
#
loop_
_entity.id
_entity.type
_entity.pdbx_description
1 polymer ?
#
loop_
_entity_poly.entity_id
_entity_poly.type
_entity_poly.pdbx_seq_one_letter_code
_entity_poly.pdbx_strand_id
1 'polypeptide(L)'
;DPKNDVAFKKIFGSEKNKDILIHFLNDILLFEGNRKIIEVEFLGTILDADIASKKESIVDVLCKDKNGAQYIIEMQVDPTQGFEKRAQYYAAKAYGRQPNRGKEGKYSDLKEVIFIAIADYKLFPNKEDYISRHVILDKKTYEHDLKDFSFTFIELPKFKKDRVEELNNITEKWCYFFKHAKETTLDGYNKIIGEDLIIDIFRNLLR
;
A
#
# COMPACT_ATOMS: atom_id res chain seq x y z
N ASP A 1 -15.60 -3.80 -8.12
CA ASP A 1 -15.05 -2.59 -7.54
C ASP A 1 -13.79 -2.92 -6.73
N PRO A 2 -12.60 -2.46 -7.15
CA PRO A 2 -11.33 -2.76 -6.46
C PRO A 2 -11.25 -2.16 -5.05
N LYS A 3 -12.16 -1.24 -4.69
CA LYS A 3 -12.26 -0.68 -3.34
C LYS A 3 -13.00 -1.60 -2.36
N ASN A 4 -13.72 -2.60 -2.88
CA ASN A 4 -14.35 -3.61 -2.02
C ASN A 4 -13.28 -4.50 -1.37
N ASP A 5 -13.40 -4.76 -0.06
CA ASP A 5 -12.43 -5.52 0.74
C ASP A 5 -12.07 -6.88 0.10
N VAL A 6 -13.06 -7.65 -0.34
CA VAL A 6 -12.83 -8.97 -0.96
C VAL A 6 -12.10 -8.82 -2.30
N ALA A 7 -12.50 -7.84 -3.13
CA ALA A 7 -11.87 -7.59 -4.42
C ALA A 7 -10.45 -7.09 -4.25
N PHE A 8 -10.23 -6.17 -3.31
CA PHE A 8 -8.90 -5.62 -3.00
C PHE A 8 -7.93 -6.72 -2.59
N LYS A 9 -8.32 -7.56 -1.62
CA LYS A 9 -7.52 -8.70 -1.17
C LYS A 9 -7.28 -9.73 -2.27
N LYS A 10 -8.26 -9.95 -3.14
CA LYS A 10 -8.09 -10.85 -4.31
C LYS A 10 -7.08 -10.28 -5.30
N ILE A 11 -7.07 -8.97 -5.55
CA ILE A 11 -6.14 -8.30 -6.48
C ILE A 11 -4.73 -8.25 -5.91
N PHE A 12 -4.57 -7.73 -4.69
CA PHE A 12 -3.28 -7.38 -4.12
C PHE A 12 -2.74 -8.38 -3.10
N GLY A 13 -3.57 -9.28 -2.57
CA GLY A 13 -3.22 -10.23 -1.51
C GLY A 13 -3.15 -11.69 -1.95
N SER A 14 -3.16 -12.00 -3.25
CA SER A 14 -3.12 -13.37 -3.74
C SER A 14 -1.82 -13.72 -4.46
N GLU A 15 -1.32 -14.93 -4.26
CA GLU A 15 -0.11 -15.45 -4.94
C GLU A 15 -0.22 -15.39 -6.48
N LYS A 16 -1.44 -15.60 -7.02
CA LYS A 16 -1.70 -15.54 -8.45
C LYS A 16 -1.45 -14.15 -9.05
N ASN A 17 -1.65 -13.10 -8.26
CA ASN A 17 -1.59 -11.72 -8.70
C ASN A 17 -0.39 -10.97 -8.09
N LYS A 18 0.63 -11.69 -7.67
CA LYS A 18 1.84 -11.14 -7.03
C LYS A 18 2.51 -10.05 -7.88
N ASP A 19 2.53 -10.23 -9.18
CA ASP A 19 3.12 -9.25 -10.11
C ASP A 19 2.40 -7.91 -10.08
N ILE A 20 1.07 -7.93 -9.92
CA ILE A 20 0.26 -6.71 -9.78
C ILE A 20 0.68 -5.92 -8.54
N LEU A 21 0.84 -6.62 -7.42
CA LEU A 21 1.29 -6.01 -6.17
C LEU A 21 2.70 -5.42 -6.32
N ILE A 22 3.63 -6.15 -6.95
CA ILE A 22 5.00 -5.68 -7.20
C ILE A 22 5.00 -4.40 -8.03
N HIS A 23 4.22 -4.35 -9.09
CA HIS A 23 4.09 -3.14 -9.92
C HIS A 23 3.49 -1.98 -9.14
N PHE A 24 2.37 -2.21 -8.44
CA PHE A 24 1.75 -1.20 -7.60
C PHE A 24 2.73 -0.61 -6.58
N LEU A 25 3.48 -1.45 -5.87
CA LEU A 25 4.46 -1.00 -4.88
C LEU A 25 5.55 -0.14 -5.53
N ASN A 26 6.15 -0.60 -6.63
CA ASN A 26 7.20 0.15 -7.32
C ASN A 26 6.69 1.51 -7.83
N ASP A 27 5.49 1.54 -8.41
CA ASP A 27 4.90 2.72 -9.00
C ASP A 27 4.51 3.77 -7.95
N ILE A 28 3.91 3.34 -6.83
CA ILE A 28 3.48 4.25 -5.75
C ILE A 28 4.66 4.75 -4.94
N LEU A 29 5.65 3.89 -4.69
CA LEU A 29 6.84 4.25 -3.92
C LEU A 29 7.94 4.90 -4.77
N LEU A 30 7.76 4.92 -6.10
CA LEU A 30 8.73 5.44 -7.07
C LEU A 30 10.07 4.72 -6.95
N PHE A 31 10.02 3.39 -6.82
CA PHE A 31 11.22 2.57 -6.69
C PHE A 31 11.78 2.20 -8.06
N GLU A 32 13.03 2.60 -8.29
CA GLU A 32 13.76 2.36 -9.52
C GLU A 32 15.16 1.78 -9.24
N GLY A 33 15.78 1.22 -10.27
CA GLY A 33 17.14 0.69 -10.19
C GLY A 33 17.28 -0.37 -9.10
N ASN A 34 18.25 -0.18 -8.20
CA ASN A 34 18.56 -1.13 -7.12
C ASN A 34 17.48 -1.21 -6.02
N ARG A 35 16.57 -0.23 -5.95
CA ARG A 35 15.46 -0.23 -5.00
C ARG A 35 14.22 -0.94 -5.54
N LYS A 36 14.20 -1.27 -6.84
CA LYS A 36 13.04 -1.92 -7.47
C LYS A 36 12.76 -3.26 -6.81
N ILE A 37 11.52 -3.42 -6.36
CA ILE A 37 10.99 -4.69 -5.86
C ILE A 37 10.80 -5.62 -7.05
N ILE A 38 11.39 -6.81 -7.00
CA ILE A 38 11.30 -7.84 -8.06
C ILE A 38 10.57 -9.09 -7.55
N GLU A 39 10.45 -9.24 -6.24
CA GLU A 39 9.80 -10.38 -5.62
C GLU A 39 9.21 -9.96 -4.27
N VAL A 40 8.06 -10.54 -3.92
CA VAL A 40 7.45 -10.41 -2.59
C VAL A 40 7.02 -11.78 -2.07
N GLU A 41 7.00 -11.92 -0.75
CA GLU A 41 6.44 -13.06 -0.02
C GLU A 41 5.30 -12.54 0.86
N PHE A 42 4.10 -13.11 0.73
CA PHE A 42 2.98 -12.76 1.60
C PHE A 42 3.20 -13.24 3.03
N LEU A 43 2.83 -12.40 3.99
CA LEU A 43 2.89 -12.71 5.41
C LEU A 43 1.46 -12.79 5.98
N GLY A 44 1.32 -13.40 7.16
CA GLY A 44 0.04 -13.45 7.86
C GLY A 44 -0.47 -12.04 8.20
N THR A 45 -1.69 -11.74 7.81
CA THR A 45 -2.33 -10.42 7.97
C THR A 45 -2.82 -10.14 9.39
N ILE A 46 -2.90 -11.16 10.26
CA ILE A 46 -3.28 -11.00 11.67
C ILE A 46 -2.05 -10.58 12.47
N LEU A 47 -2.04 -9.35 13.00
CA LEU A 47 -0.92 -8.80 13.76
C LEU A 47 -0.93 -9.14 15.25
N ASP A 48 -1.95 -9.79 15.80
CA ASP A 48 -2.14 -10.11 17.22
C ASP A 48 -2.46 -11.60 17.47
N ALA A 49 -1.68 -12.52 16.94
CA ALA A 49 -1.97 -13.95 17.06
C ALA A 49 -1.89 -14.52 18.51
N ASP A 50 -1.30 -13.78 19.46
CA ASP A 50 -0.90 -14.35 20.75
C ASP A 50 -1.84 -14.01 21.94
N ILE A 51 -2.92 -13.25 21.75
CA ILE A 51 -3.82 -12.87 22.89
C ILE A 51 -5.29 -12.94 22.46
N ALA A 52 -5.96 -14.01 22.86
CA ALA A 52 -7.38 -14.30 22.56
C ALA A 52 -8.41 -13.27 23.10
N SER A 53 -8.00 -12.24 23.82
CA SER A 53 -8.89 -11.25 24.46
C SER A 53 -8.79 -9.84 23.92
N LYS A 54 -7.92 -9.58 22.94
CA LYS A 54 -7.77 -8.24 22.34
C LYS A 54 -8.40 -8.19 20.97
N LYS A 55 -8.94 -7.01 20.60
CA LYS A 55 -9.40 -6.72 19.24
C LYS A 55 -8.27 -7.05 18.26
N GLU A 56 -8.48 -8.02 17.40
CA GLU A 56 -7.51 -8.43 16.40
C GLU A 56 -7.13 -7.25 15.51
N SER A 57 -5.83 -7.08 15.30
CA SER A 57 -5.31 -6.10 14.34
C SER A 57 -5.08 -6.83 13.03
N ILE A 58 -6.02 -6.70 12.12
CA ILE A 58 -5.98 -7.34 10.81
C ILE A 58 -5.69 -6.27 9.78
N VAL A 59 -4.71 -6.52 8.92
CA VAL A 59 -4.39 -5.69 7.75
C VAL A 59 -4.88 -6.35 6.46
N ASP A 60 -5.14 -5.56 5.41
CA ASP A 60 -5.65 -6.11 4.16
C ASP A 60 -4.58 -6.94 3.43
N VAL A 61 -3.39 -6.38 3.27
CA VAL A 61 -2.24 -7.06 2.67
C VAL A 61 -0.98 -6.77 3.49
N LEU A 62 -0.21 -7.83 3.78
CA LEU A 62 1.11 -7.74 4.38
C LEU A 62 2.06 -8.63 3.57
N CYS A 63 3.15 -8.07 3.11
CA CYS A 63 4.20 -8.80 2.42
C CYS A 63 5.58 -8.29 2.79
N LYS A 64 6.62 -9.02 2.43
CA LYS A 64 8.02 -8.59 2.50
C LYS A 64 8.69 -8.79 1.15
N ASP A 65 9.68 -7.97 0.84
CA ASP A 65 10.56 -8.16 -0.32
C ASP A 65 11.72 -9.11 0.01
N LYS A 66 12.57 -9.37 -0.99
CA LYS A 66 13.78 -10.22 -0.84
C LYS A 66 14.79 -9.67 0.17
N ASN A 67 14.76 -8.37 0.48
CA ASN A 67 15.65 -7.73 1.45
C ASN A 67 15.07 -7.76 2.87
N GLY A 68 13.82 -8.21 3.00
CA GLY A 68 13.08 -8.30 4.25
C GLY A 68 12.29 -7.04 4.61
N ALA A 69 12.33 -5.96 3.82
CA ALA A 69 11.46 -4.81 4.01
C ALA A 69 10.00 -5.23 3.94
N GLN A 70 9.18 -4.76 4.86
CA GLN A 70 7.77 -5.15 4.97
C GLN A 70 6.86 -4.05 4.44
N TYR A 71 5.80 -4.47 3.75
CA TYR A 71 4.83 -3.58 3.13
C TYR A 71 3.44 -3.92 3.66
N ILE A 72 2.77 -2.93 4.23
CA ILE A 72 1.35 -3.00 4.62
C ILE A 72 0.57 -2.16 3.62
N ILE A 73 -0.46 -2.75 3.01
CA ILE A 73 -1.33 -2.05 2.07
C ILE A 73 -2.76 -2.16 2.57
N GLU A 74 -3.44 -1.01 2.72
CA GLU A 74 -4.80 -0.88 3.25
C GLU A 74 -5.70 -0.12 2.29
N MET A 75 -6.93 -0.61 2.09
CA MET A 75 -8.01 0.10 1.42
C MET A 75 -9.03 0.59 2.47
N GLN A 76 -9.30 1.89 2.48
CA GLN A 76 -10.23 2.51 3.43
C GLN A 76 -11.36 3.21 2.68
N VAL A 77 -12.54 2.62 2.68
CA VAL A 77 -13.72 3.19 2.00
C VAL A 77 -14.44 4.17 2.91
N ASP A 78 -14.65 3.78 4.16
CA ASP A 78 -15.41 4.58 5.12
C ASP A 78 -14.48 5.40 6.05
N PRO A 79 -14.82 6.66 6.33
CA PRO A 79 -14.08 7.47 7.28
C PRO A 79 -13.98 6.78 8.64
N THR A 80 -12.76 6.57 9.11
CA THR A 80 -12.50 5.99 10.43
C THR A 80 -11.73 6.99 11.28
N GLN A 81 -12.30 7.37 12.43
CA GLN A 81 -11.62 8.28 13.36
C GLN A 81 -10.33 7.66 13.88
N GLY A 82 -9.23 8.41 13.76
CA GLY A 82 -7.91 7.97 14.22
C GLY A 82 -7.26 6.94 13.32
N PHE A 83 -7.63 6.87 12.03
CA PHE A 83 -7.00 5.96 11.08
C PHE A 83 -5.48 6.21 10.97
N GLU A 84 -5.03 7.46 11.03
CA GLU A 84 -3.62 7.83 11.03
C GLU A 84 -2.85 7.25 12.24
N LYS A 85 -3.53 7.11 13.39
CA LYS A 85 -2.97 6.42 14.57
C LYS A 85 -2.94 4.91 14.39
N ARG A 86 -4.01 4.36 13.79
CA ARG A 86 -4.08 2.93 13.48
C ARG A 86 -2.99 2.52 12.50
N ALA A 87 -2.70 3.33 11.48
CA ALA A 87 -1.61 3.09 10.53
C ALA A 87 -0.26 2.99 11.24
N GLN A 88 0.05 3.93 12.14
CA GLN A 88 1.27 3.90 12.96
C GLN A 88 1.32 2.67 13.87
N TYR A 89 0.20 2.35 14.51
CA TYR A 89 0.10 1.19 15.40
C TYR A 89 0.33 -0.14 14.64
N TYR A 90 -0.23 -0.28 13.45
CA TYR A 90 -0.03 -1.46 12.61
C TYR A 90 1.42 -1.58 12.13
N ALA A 91 2.02 -0.48 11.70
CA ALA A 91 3.43 -0.46 11.31
C ALA A 91 4.34 -0.85 12.49
N ALA A 92 4.10 -0.30 13.68
CA ALA A 92 4.87 -0.64 14.88
C ALA A 92 4.72 -2.12 15.26
N LYS A 93 3.51 -2.69 15.13
CA LYS A 93 3.28 -4.13 15.35
C LYS A 93 4.02 -5.00 14.34
N ALA A 94 3.94 -4.67 13.06
CA ALA A 94 4.65 -5.41 12.02
C ALA A 94 6.16 -5.37 12.27
N TYR A 95 6.69 -4.21 12.66
CA TYR A 95 8.10 -4.05 13.03
C TYR A 95 8.49 -4.89 14.24
N GLY A 96 7.70 -4.85 15.32
CA GLY A 96 7.96 -5.59 16.56
C GLY A 96 7.79 -7.12 16.41
N ARG A 97 7.10 -7.58 15.36
CA ARG A 97 6.89 -9.00 15.06
C ARG A 97 8.00 -9.62 14.23
N GLN A 98 8.88 -8.82 13.68
CA GLN A 98 10.00 -9.35 12.92
C GLN A 98 10.78 -10.34 13.79
N PRO A 99 11.22 -11.47 13.21
CA PRO A 99 11.86 -12.54 13.98
C PRO A 99 13.21 -12.06 14.50
N ASN A 100 13.17 -11.51 15.71
CA ASN A 100 14.33 -11.23 16.54
C ASN A 100 14.32 -12.21 17.74
N ARG A 101 13.72 -13.41 17.51
CA ARG A 101 13.48 -14.40 18.54
C ARG A 101 14.69 -15.32 18.68
N GLY A 102 15.44 -15.08 19.72
CA GLY A 102 16.54 -15.93 20.16
C GLY A 102 17.66 -15.13 20.79
N LYS A 103 18.53 -15.80 21.54
CA LYS A 103 19.71 -15.19 22.18
C LYS A 103 20.70 -14.54 21.17
N GLU A 104 20.50 -14.77 19.86
CA GLU A 104 21.37 -14.29 18.79
C GLU A 104 20.74 -13.19 17.93
N GLY A 105 19.45 -12.87 18.10
CA GLY A 105 18.77 -11.81 17.32
C GLY A 105 19.29 -10.42 17.67
N LYS A 106 19.66 -9.62 16.66
CA LYS A 106 20.18 -8.26 16.83
C LYS A 106 19.17 -7.25 16.34
N TYR A 107 19.06 -6.10 16.99
CA TYR A 107 18.24 -4.98 16.52
C TYR A 107 18.67 -4.47 15.14
N SER A 108 19.94 -4.65 14.77
CA SER A 108 20.47 -4.35 13.44
C SER A 108 19.86 -5.18 12.31
N ASP A 109 19.21 -6.30 12.64
CA ASP A 109 18.59 -7.19 11.66
C ASP A 109 17.15 -6.80 11.33
N LEU A 110 16.56 -5.88 12.11
CA LEU A 110 15.24 -5.33 11.84
C LEU A 110 15.22 -4.62 10.48
N LYS A 111 14.12 -4.73 9.78
CA LYS A 111 13.91 -4.16 8.45
C LYS A 111 12.79 -3.14 8.47
N GLU A 112 12.86 -2.20 7.56
CA GLU A 112 11.86 -1.15 7.42
C GLU A 112 10.45 -1.69 7.21
N VAL A 113 9.47 -0.93 7.70
CA VAL A 113 8.05 -1.14 7.47
C VAL A 113 7.47 0.05 6.74
N ILE A 114 6.94 -0.20 5.55
CA ILE A 114 6.34 0.80 4.67
C ILE A 114 4.83 0.59 4.68
N PHE A 115 4.08 1.61 5.10
CA PHE A 115 2.63 1.57 5.15
C PHE A 115 2.04 2.39 4.00
N ILE A 116 1.13 1.79 3.23
CA ILE A 116 0.42 2.45 2.13
C ILE A 116 -1.08 2.33 2.40
N ALA A 117 -1.77 3.46 2.42
CA ALA A 117 -3.23 3.50 2.48
C ALA A 117 -3.82 4.18 1.27
N ILE A 118 -4.88 3.57 0.71
CA ILE A 118 -5.75 4.17 -0.30
C ILE A 118 -7.07 4.51 0.40
N ALA A 119 -7.41 5.79 0.52
CA ALA A 119 -8.61 6.26 1.19
C ALA A 119 -9.62 6.85 0.20
N ASP A 120 -10.87 6.37 0.26
CA ASP A 120 -12.00 6.94 -0.52
C ASP A 120 -12.66 8.12 0.22
N TYR A 121 -11.91 8.75 1.10
CA TYR A 121 -12.29 9.96 1.83
C TYR A 121 -11.07 10.86 2.09
N LYS A 122 -11.35 12.12 2.51
CA LYS A 122 -10.28 13.07 2.87
C LYS A 122 -9.80 12.79 4.30
N LEU A 123 -8.61 12.20 4.43
CA LEU A 123 -7.96 11.92 5.71
C LEU A 123 -7.28 13.17 6.30
N PHE A 124 -6.62 13.97 5.45
CA PHE A 124 -5.91 15.21 5.83
C PHE A 124 -6.58 16.41 5.14
N PRO A 125 -7.70 16.93 5.66
CA PRO A 125 -8.51 17.95 4.96
C PRO A 125 -7.76 19.23 4.64
N ASN A 126 -6.71 19.57 5.40
CA ASN A 126 -5.89 20.77 5.19
C ASN A 126 -4.77 20.60 4.15
N LYS A 127 -4.61 19.42 3.56
CA LYS A 127 -3.68 19.17 2.46
C LYS A 127 -4.44 19.11 1.15
N GLU A 128 -3.92 19.75 0.11
CA GLU A 128 -4.54 19.74 -1.22
C GLU A 128 -4.15 18.54 -2.06
N ASP A 129 -2.91 18.08 -1.92
CA ASP A 129 -2.38 16.96 -2.68
C ASP A 129 -3.11 15.65 -2.37
N TYR A 130 -3.38 14.86 -3.42
CA TYR A 130 -4.04 13.57 -3.31
C TYR A 130 -3.12 12.47 -2.77
N ILE A 131 -1.80 12.69 -2.75
CA ILE A 131 -0.81 11.78 -2.17
C ILE A 131 0.08 12.51 -1.17
N SER A 132 0.26 11.93 -0.01
CA SER A 132 1.18 12.45 1.01
C SER A 132 2.09 11.35 1.51
N ARG A 133 3.39 11.69 1.66
CA ARG A 133 4.43 10.79 2.15
C ARG A 133 4.99 11.32 3.44
N HIS A 134 5.10 10.45 4.44
CA HIS A 134 5.51 10.80 5.79
C HIS A 134 6.67 9.90 6.22
N VAL A 135 7.67 10.50 6.82
CA VAL A 135 8.87 9.85 7.37
C VAL A 135 9.24 10.48 8.70
N ILE A 136 10.13 9.86 9.44
CA ILE A 136 10.63 10.39 10.72
C ILE A 136 11.88 11.21 10.44
N LEU A 137 11.83 12.51 10.79
CA LEU A 137 12.93 13.44 10.58
C LEU A 137 13.44 14.01 11.90
N ASP A 138 14.74 14.33 11.96
CA ASP A 138 15.26 15.20 13.03
C ASP A 138 14.55 16.55 12.97
N LYS A 139 14.07 17.02 14.13
CA LYS A 139 13.25 18.24 14.20
C LYS A 139 14.03 19.51 13.86
N LYS A 140 15.36 19.50 14.03
CA LYS A 140 16.20 20.66 13.84
C LYS A 140 16.88 20.67 12.48
N THR A 141 17.44 19.51 12.06
CA THR A 141 18.22 19.38 10.83
C THR A 141 17.39 18.92 9.65
N TYR A 142 16.19 18.34 9.91
CA TYR A 142 15.36 17.66 8.91
C TYR A 142 16.04 16.46 8.25
N GLU A 143 17.08 15.90 8.87
CA GLU A 143 17.72 14.68 8.41
C GLU A 143 16.86 13.45 8.69
N HIS A 144 16.89 12.49 7.77
CA HIS A 144 16.15 11.23 7.87
C HIS A 144 17.06 10.11 8.38
N ASP A 145 17.31 10.13 9.70
CA ASP A 145 18.19 9.14 10.37
C ASP A 145 17.44 7.86 10.74
N LEU A 146 16.17 7.99 11.19
CA LEU A 146 15.30 6.89 11.58
C LEU A 146 14.50 6.39 10.37
N LYS A 147 15.13 5.52 9.55
CA LYS A 147 14.64 5.14 8.21
C LYS A 147 13.62 4.00 8.20
N ASP A 148 13.37 3.35 9.33
CA ASP A 148 12.63 2.09 9.38
C ASP A 148 11.11 2.26 9.28
N PHE A 149 10.58 3.49 9.25
CA PHE A 149 9.16 3.75 9.09
C PHE A 149 8.88 4.80 8.02
N SER A 150 8.02 4.44 7.08
CA SER A 150 7.42 5.40 6.15
C SER A 150 5.95 5.12 5.90
N PHE A 151 5.18 6.19 5.62
CA PHE A 151 3.74 6.11 5.41
C PHE A 151 3.37 6.89 4.15
N THR A 152 2.64 6.24 3.26
CA THR A 152 2.08 6.87 2.06
C THR A 152 0.56 6.80 2.13
N PHE A 153 -0.10 7.95 2.04
CA PHE A 153 -1.56 8.05 2.00
C PHE A 153 -1.99 8.60 0.65
N ILE A 154 -2.91 7.89 0.00
CA ILE A 154 -3.55 8.28 -1.25
C ILE A 154 -5.00 8.58 -0.93
N GLU A 155 -5.44 9.83 -1.16
CA GLU A 155 -6.79 10.31 -0.87
C GLU A 155 -7.55 10.52 -2.17
N LEU A 156 -8.28 9.51 -2.64
CA LEU A 156 -8.95 9.49 -3.95
C LEU A 156 -9.86 10.70 -4.21
N PRO A 157 -10.62 11.26 -3.23
CA PRO A 157 -11.46 12.43 -3.48
C PRO A 157 -10.69 13.72 -3.81
N LYS A 158 -9.38 13.76 -3.55
CA LYS A 158 -8.52 14.89 -3.92
C LYS A 158 -7.95 14.77 -5.34
N PHE A 159 -7.95 13.57 -5.91
CA PHE A 159 -7.55 13.33 -7.29
C PHE A 159 -8.63 13.87 -8.24
N LYS A 160 -8.28 14.90 -9.06
CA LYS A 160 -9.25 15.69 -9.84
C LYS A 160 -9.34 15.30 -11.31
N LYS A 161 -8.51 14.35 -11.79
CA LYS A 161 -8.50 13.95 -13.19
C LYS A 161 -9.57 12.87 -13.42
N ASP A 162 -10.51 13.19 -14.31
CA ASP A 162 -11.65 12.32 -14.61
C ASP A 162 -11.60 11.76 -16.04
N ARG A 163 -10.54 12.08 -16.81
CA ARG A 163 -10.32 11.56 -18.16
C ARG A 163 -8.93 10.96 -18.29
N VAL A 164 -8.84 9.88 -19.06
CA VAL A 164 -7.59 9.13 -19.28
C VAL A 164 -6.50 9.98 -19.90
N GLU A 165 -6.89 10.88 -20.80
CA GLU A 165 -5.97 11.77 -21.52
C GLU A 165 -5.29 12.81 -20.62
N GLU A 166 -5.80 13.01 -19.40
CA GLU A 166 -5.24 13.93 -18.41
C GLU A 166 -4.15 13.28 -17.55
N LEU A 167 -3.98 11.96 -17.64
CA LEU A 167 -3.05 11.18 -16.82
C LEU A 167 -1.62 11.32 -17.33
N ASN A 168 -0.71 11.84 -16.50
CA ASN A 168 0.65 12.13 -16.88
C ASN A 168 1.68 11.12 -16.41
N ASN A 169 1.34 10.29 -15.41
CA ASN A 169 2.26 9.34 -14.82
C ASN A 169 1.52 8.10 -14.29
N ILE A 170 2.29 7.08 -13.93
CA ILE A 170 1.74 5.79 -13.50
C ILE A 170 0.99 5.88 -12.17
N THR A 171 1.41 6.72 -11.25
CA THR A 171 0.71 6.94 -9.96
C THR A 171 -0.70 7.48 -10.20
N GLU A 172 -0.86 8.41 -11.15
CA GLU A 172 -2.18 8.94 -11.54
C GLU A 172 -3.06 7.87 -12.18
N LYS A 173 -2.47 6.97 -12.95
CA LYS A 173 -3.19 5.83 -13.53
C LYS A 173 -3.74 4.89 -12.45
N TRP A 174 -2.96 4.62 -11.40
CA TRP A 174 -3.44 3.87 -10.24
C TRP A 174 -4.56 4.58 -9.49
N CYS A 175 -4.44 5.90 -9.27
CA CYS A 175 -5.52 6.70 -8.65
C CYS A 175 -6.80 6.67 -9.48
N TYR A 176 -6.68 6.85 -10.79
CA TYR A 176 -7.79 6.76 -11.73
C TYR A 176 -8.45 5.36 -11.68
N PHE A 177 -7.64 4.30 -11.69
CA PHE A 177 -8.12 2.93 -11.56
C PHE A 177 -8.98 2.75 -10.32
N PHE A 178 -8.51 3.15 -9.13
CA PHE A 178 -9.30 3.02 -7.90
C PHE A 178 -10.58 3.89 -7.91
N LYS A 179 -10.48 5.11 -8.45
CA LYS A 179 -11.59 6.07 -8.43
C LYS A 179 -12.71 5.69 -9.39
N HIS A 180 -12.37 5.23 -10.60
CA HIS A 180 -13.31 5.05 -11.71
C HIS A 180 -13.60 3.58 -12.08
N ALA A 181 -13.14 2.63 -11.30
CA ALA A 181 -13.26 1.21 -11.62
C ALA A 181 -14.68 0.70 -11.87
N LYS A 182 -15.70 1.34 -11.30
CA LYS A 182 -17.10 0.96 -11.53
C LYS A 182 -17.65 1.42 -12.89
N GLU A 183 -17.05 2.47 -13.46
CA GLU A 183 -17.58 3.16 -14.62
C GLU A 183 -16.78 2.88 -15.89
N THR A 184 -15.57 2.33 -15.74
CA THR A 184 -14.65 2.15 -16.86
C THR A 184 -14.89 0.82 -17.57
N THR A 185 -15.05 0.86 -18.89
CA THR A 185 -15.15 -0.33 -19.74
C THR A 185 -13.78 -0.98 -19.94
N LEU A 186 -13.76 -2.25 -20.40
CA LEU A 186 -12.50 -2.94 -20.76
C LEU A 186 -11.64 -2.14 -21.74
N ASP A 187 -12.25 -1.49 -22.75
CA ASP A 187 -11.53 -0.65 -23.70
C ASP A 187 -10.97 0.62 -23.06
N GLY A 188 -11.66 1.20 -22.08
CA GLY A 188 -11.17 2.32 -21.29
C GLY A 188 -9.93 1.95 -20.50
N TYR A 189 -9.91 0.76 -19.91
CA TYR A 189 -8.77 0.25 -19.17
C TYR A 189 -7.55 -0.03 -20.05
N ASN A 190 -7.74 -0.61 -21.23
CA ASN A 190 -6.64 -0.84 -22.18
C ASN A 190 -5.92 0.47 -22.55
N LYS A 191 -6.64 1.60 -22.61
CA LYS A 191 -6.07 2.94 -22.86
C LYS A 191 -5.30 3.50 -21.67
N ILE A 192 -5.69 3.13 -20.43
CA ILE A 192 -5.11 3.71 -19.21
C ILE A 192 -3.71 3.19 -18.93
N ILE A 193 -3.47 1.90 -19.14
CA ILE A 193 -2.37 1.22 -18.47
C ILE A 193 -1.38 0.59 -19.42
N GLY A 194 -1.61 0.70 -20.73
CA GLY A 194 -0.79 0.05 -21.74
C GLY A 194 -1.00 -1.48 -21.73
N GLU A 195 -0.66 -2.12 -22.84
CA GLU A 195 -1.11 -3.47 -23.16
C GLU A 195 -0.63 -4.59 -22.23
N ASP A 196 0.38 -4.39 -21.37
CA ASP A 196 1.12 -5.50 -20.80
C ASP A 196 0.72 -5.95 -19.38
N LEU A 197 0.12 -5.13 -18.54
CA LEU A 197 0.00 -5.50 -17.12
C LEU A 197 -1.41 -5.56 -16.54
N ILE A 198 -2.29 -4.73 -16.99
CA ILE A 198 -3.64 -4.64 -16.40
C ILE A 198 -4.68 -5.46 -17.14
N ILE A 199 -4.37 -5.96 -18.30
CA ILE A 199 -5.20 -6.99 -18.94
C ILE A 199 -5.38 -8.18 -17.98
N ASP A 200 -4.35 -8.55 -17.23
CA ASP A 200 -4.44 -9.63 -16.26
C ASP A 200 -5.18 -9.25 -14.96
N ILE A 201 -5.07 -8.01 -14.49
CA ILE A 201 -5.88 -7.52 -13.37
C ILE A 201 -7.37 -7.65 -13.68
N PHE A 202 -7.79 -7.23 -14.89
CA PHE A 202 -9.20 -7.21 -15.25
C PHE A 202 -9.75 -8.57 -15.69
N ARG A 203 -8.98 -9.40 -16.36
CA ARG A 203 -9.37 -10.79 -16.64
C ARG A 203 -9.64 -11.59 -15.37
N ASN A 204 -8.94 -11.27 -14.28
CA ASN A 204 -9.11 -11.95 -13.00
C ASN A 204 -10.19 -11.33 -12.10
N LEU A 205 -10.59 -10.07 -12.32
CA LEU A 205 -11.70 -9.43 -11.60
C LEU A 205 -13.08 -9.80 -12.17
N LEU A 206 -13.16 -10.15 -13.46
CA LEU A 206 -14.42 -10.44 -14.17
C LEU A 206 -14.75 -11.93 -14.21
N ARG A 207 -13.89 -12.78 -13.68
CA ARG A 207 -14.12 -14.21 -13.42
C ARG A 207 -14.34 -14.45 -11.92
#